data_b387f6d6d628bde70b5210b9701d829f
#
_entry.id   b387f6d6d628bde70b5210b9701d829f
#
_cell.length_a   1.000
_cell.length_b   1.000
_cell.length_c   1.000
_cell.angle_alpha   90.00
_cell.angle_beta   90.00
_cell.angle_gamma   90.00
#
_symmetry.space_group_name_H-M   'P 1'
#
loop_
_entity.id
_entity.type
_entity.pdbx_description
1 polymer ?
#
loop_
_entity_poly.entity_id
_entity_poly.type
_entity_poly.pdbx_seq_one_letter_code
_entity_poly.pdbx_strand_id
1 'polypeptide(L)'
;MSDAVTLIDDDLHRQLALRWLSPRADDAHKGDFGPLLVVGGGEGYSGAALLAAETALRAGAGATLVACGRTAATGLWLHRPELMVRAVSSRADLQPLLAMARVVVAGPGLGRDDWARELWPALAAAGPRQVL
;
A
#
# COMPACT_ATOMS: atom_id res chain seq x y z
N MET A 1 -14.19 -33.14 15.88
CA MET A 1 -13.12 -32.21 16.27
C MET A 1 -13.68 -30.82 16.09
N SER A 2 -13.96 -30.15 17.18
CA SER A 2 -14.43 -28.76 17.15
C SER A 2 -13.22 -27.88 16.93
N ASP A 3 -13.10 -27.28 15.73
CA ASP A 3 -12.14 -26.22 15.49
C ASP A 3 -12.56 -25.04 16.37
N ALA A 4 -11.84 -24.86 17.48
CA ALA A 4 -12.01 -23.69 18.33
C ALA A 4 -11.61 -22.47 17.52
N VAL A 5 -12.58 -21.75 16.99
CA VAL A 5 -12.37 -20.39 16.51
C VAL A 5 -11.95 -19.58 17.73
N THR A 6 -10.67 -19.31 17.84
CA THR A 6 -10.17 -18.37 18.86
C THR A 6 -10.65 -16.98 18.46
N LEU A 7 -11.76 -16.56 19.03
CA LEU A 7 -12.19 -15.17 18.95
C LEU A 7 -11.13 -14.35 19.70
N ILE A 8 -10.54 -13.39 19.01
CA ILE A 8 -9.70 -12.39 19.65
C ILE A 8 -10.61 -11.66 20.63
N ASP A 9 -10.31 -11.76 21.93
CA ASP A 9 -11.14 -11.12 22.94
C ASP A 9 -11.01 -9.58 22.92
N ASP A 10 -11.97 -8.91 23.50
CA ASP A 10 -12.03 -7.44 23.53
C ASP A 10 -10.82 -6.83 24.24
N ASP A 11 -10.23 -7.53 25.21
CA ASP A 11 -9.04 -7.08 25.94
C ASP A 11 -7.80 -7.11 25.05
N LEU A 12 -7.62 -8.14 24.24
CA LEU A 12 -6.52 -8.22 23.29
C LEU A 12 -6.66 -7.13 22.20
N HIS A 13 -7.86 -6.94 21.66
CA HIS A 13 -8.14 -5.85 20.72
C HIS A 13 -7.80 -4.48 21.31
N ARG A 14 -8.21 -4.24 22.55
CA ARG A 14 -7.94 -2.99 23.26
C ARG A 14 -6.43 -2.78 23.49
N GLN A 15 -5.72 -3.81 23.92
CA GLN A 15 -4.25 -3.74 24.10
C GLN A 15 -3.52 -3.46 22.81
N LEU A 16 -3.91 -4.13 21.71
CA LEU A 16 -3.35 -3.87 20.38
C LEU A 16 -3.65 -2.44 19.91
N ALA A 17 -4.89 -1.98 20.08
CA ALA A 17 -5.27 -0.61 19.73
C ALA A 17 -4.46 0.43 20.53
N LEU A 18 -4.31 0.28 21.84
CA LEU A 18 -3.51 1.16 22.66
C LEU A 18 -2.02 1.17 22.27
N ARG A 19 -1.50 0.04 21.83
CA ARG A 19 -0.12 -0.08 21.41
C ARG A 19 0.16 0.51 20.03
N TRP A 20 -0.77 0.34 19.07
CA TRP A 20 -0.55 0.69 17.66
C TRP A 20 -1.25 1.98 17.24
N LEU A 21 -2.29 2.41 17.96
CA LEU A 21 -3.09 3.60 17.67
C LEU A 21 -2.89 4.68 18.74
N SER A 22 -1.64 4.89 19.16
CA SER A 22 -1.31 5.99 20.08
C SER A 22 -1.74 7.33 19.49
N PRO A 23 -2.27 8.25 20.30
CA PRO A 23 -2.54 9.62 19.86
C PRO A 23 -1.30 10.21 19.20
N ARG A 24 -1.52 10.94 18.11
CA ARG A 24 -0.44 11.66 17.42
C ARG A 24 -0.11 12.92 18.23
N ALA A 25 1.16 13.34 18.16
CA ALA A 25 1.54 14.64 18.71
C ALA A 25 0.82 15.77 17.96
N ASP A 26 0.48 16.86 18.64
CA ASP A 26 -0.28 17.97 18.06
C ASP A 26 0.48 18.68 16.91
N ASP A 27 1.80 18.59 16.90
CA ASP A 27 2.70 19.12 15.88
C ASP A 27 3.09 18.08 14.82
N ALA A 28 2.52 16.86 14.87
CA ALA A 28 2.83 15.81 13.92
C ALA A 28 2.38 16.14 12.50
N HIS A 29 3.26 15.93 11.54
CA HIS A 29 2.96 16.14 10.13
C HIS A 29 3.10 14.84 9.31
N LYS A 30 2.59 14.85 8.09
CA LYS A 30 2.57 13.67 7.21
C LYS A 30 3.94 13.00 6.99
N GLY A 31 5.03 13.74 7.10
CA GLY A 31 6.39 13.23 6.95
C GLY A 31 6.83 12.30 8.09
N ASP A 32 6.29 12.48 9.30
CA ASP A 32 6.66 11.69 10.48
C ASP A 32 6.22 10.23 10.38
N PHE A 33 5.12 10.00 9.66
CA PHE A 33 4.55 8.65 9.47
C PHE A 33 5.15 7.92 8.27
N GLY A 34 5.90 8.64 7.43
CA GLY A 34 6.54 8.12 6.24
C GLY A 34 5.56 7.74 5.11
N PRO A 35 6.05 7.59 3.89
CA PRO A 35 5.23 7.21 2.76
C PRO A 35 4.95 5.70 2.75
N LEU A 36 3.68 5.36 2.43
CA LEU A 36 3.26 4.01 2.09
C LEU A 36 3.14 3.92 0.57
N LEU A 37 3.68 2.87 -0.02
CA LEU A 37 3.61 2.59 -1.45
C LEU A 37 2.70 1.39 -1.71
N VAL A 38 1.65 1.57 -2.49
CA VAL A 38 0.86 0.48 -3.07
C VAL A 38 1.40 0.19 -4.46
N VAL A 39 1.75 -1.06 -4.75
CA VAL A 39 2.16 -1.51 -6.08
C VAL A 39 1.13 -2.49 -6.60
N GLY A 40 0.42 -2.10 -7.64
CA GLY A 40 -0.67 -2.87 -8.19
C GLY A 40 -1.51 -2.07 -9.19
N GLY A 41 -2.74 -2.50 -9.45
CA GLY A 41 -3.58 -1.83 -10.43
C GLY A 41 -3.05 -1.99 -11.86
N GLY A 42 -2.73 -3.22 -12.25
CA GLY A 42 -2.53 -3.61 -13.64
C GLY A 42 -3.78 -3.36 -14.48
N GLU A 43 -3.69 -3.64 -15.76
CA GLU A 43 -4.79 -3.40 -16.69
C GLU A 43 -6.07 -4.15 -16.25
N GLY A 44 -7.17 -3.42 -16.12
CA GLY A 44 -8.47 -3.95 -15.66
C GLY A 44 -8.59 -4.13 -14.13
N TYR A 45 -7.53 -3.90 -13.34
CA TYR A 45 -7.54 -4.14 -11.89
C TYR A 45 -7.22 -2.90 -11.04
N SER A 46 -7.41 -1.72 -11.59
CA SER A 46 -7.15 -0.44 -10.91
C SER A 46 -7.93 -0.26 -9.61
N GLY A 47 -9.15 -0.79 -9.54
CA GLY A 47 -10.01 -0.71 -8.35
C GLY A 47 -9.40 -1.35 -7.11
N ALA A 48 -8.68 -2.47 -7.24
CA ALA A 48 -8.01 -3.11 -6.11
C ALA A 48 -6.91 -2.23 -5.50
N ALA A 49 -6.10 -1.60 -6.35
CA ALA A 49 -5.06 -0.66 -5.91
C ALA A 49 -5.69 0.59 -5.27
N LEU A 50 -6.80 1.09 -5.82
CA LEU A 50 -7.54 2.21 -5.26
C LEU A 50 -8.03 1.90 -3.85
N LEU A 51 -8.73 0.79 -3.65
CA LEU A 51 -9.26 0.38 -2.35
C LEU A 51 -8.15 0.22 -1.30
N ALA A 52 -7.02 -0.39 -1.67
CA ALA A 52 -5.87 -0.52 -0.78
C ALA A 52 -5.29 0.85 -0.40
N ALA A 53 -5.13 1.75 -1.38
CA ALA A 53 -4.60 3.08 -1.16
C ALA A 53 -5.53 3.97 -0.32
N GLU A 54 -6.85 3.93 -0.58
CA GLU A 54 -7.84 4.63 0.25
C GLU A 54 -7.87 4.12 1.69
N THR A 55 -7.78 2.81 1.86
CA THR A 55 -7.71 2.21 3.20
C THR A 55 -6.48 2.69 3.94
N ALA A 56 -5.32 2.74 3.27
CA ALA A 56 -4.09 3.27 3.86
C ALA A 56 -4.25 4.74 4.31
N LEU A 57 -4.84 5.60 3.47
CA LEU A 57 -5.13 6.99 3.85
C LEU A 57 -6.04 7.07 5.07
N ARG A 58 -7.14 6.33 5.08
CA ARG A 58 -8.12 6.29 6.18
C ARG A 58 -7.51 5.72 7.48
N ALA A 59 -6.61 4.76 7.35
CA ALA A 59 -5.87 4.21 8.49
C ALA A 59 -4.77 5.15 9.00
N GLY A 60 -4.56 6.30 8.34
CA GLY A 60 -3.66 7.34 8.80
C GLY A 60 -2.25 7.27 8.23
N ALA A 61 -2.02 6.65 7.07
CA ALA A 61 -0.75 6.80 6.39
C ALA A 61 -0.43 8.28 6.13
N GLY A 62 0.81 8.69 6.34
CA GLY A 62 1.21 10.10 6.18
C GLY A 62 1.17 10.56 4.73
N ALA A 63 1.60 9.71 3.83
CA ALA A 63 1.47 9.89 2.38
C ALA A 63 1.24 8.52 1.74
N THR A 64 0.37 8.45 0.74
CA THR A 64 0.12 7.21 0.00
C THR A 64 0.48 7.39 -1.46
N LEU A 65 1.49 6.63 -1.89
CA LEU A 65 1.92 6.53 -3.26
C LEU A 65 1.28 5.29 -3.89
N VAL A 66 0.94 5.39 -5.17
CA VAL A 66 0.44 4.24 -5.95
C VAL A 66 1.28 4.11 -7.21
N ALA A 67 2.00 3.00 -7.32
CA ALA A 67 2.70 2.57 -8.54
C ALA A 67 1.79 1.60 -9.29
N CYS A 68 1.29 2.00 -10.44
CA CYS A 68 0.30 1.24 -11.20
C CYS A 68 0.57 1.27 -12.70
N GLY A 69 -0.20 0.47 -13.45
CA GLY A 69 -0.18 0.49 -14.90
C GLY A 69 -0.60 1.85 -15.47
N ARG A 70 -0.14 2.17 -16.65
CA ARG A 70 -0.37 3.48 -17.30
C ARG A 70 -1.87 3.81 -17.42
N THR A 71 -2.67 2.85 -17.82
CA THR A 71 -4.12 3.03 -17.99
C THR A 71 -4.83 3.33 -16.67
N ALA A 72 -4.40 2.67 -15.59
CA ALA A 72 -4.95 2.87 -14.25
C ALA A 72 -4.60 4.24 -13.66
N ALA A 73 -3.42 4.77 -13.98
CA ALA A 73 -2.90 5.98 -13.35
C ALA A 73 -3.83 7.20 -13.51
N THR A 74 -4.37 7.42 -14.69
CA THR A 74 -5.29 8.54 -14.95
C THR A 74 -6.58 8.40 -14.15
N GLY A 75 -7.17 7.20 -14.13
CA GLY A 75 -8.41 6.94 -13.39
C GLY A 75 -8.24 7.12 -11.88
N LEU A 76 -7.15 6.60 -11.33
CA LEU A 76 -6.86 6.72 -9.90
C LEU A 76 -6.65 8.18 -9.46
N TRP A 77 -5.90 8.95 -10.24
CA TRP A 77 -5.66 10.36 -9.95
C TRP A 77 -6.93 11.20 -10.00
N LEU A 78 -7.79 10.96 -10.99
CA LEU A 78 -9.08 11.67 -11.10
C LEU A 78 -10.04 11.32 -9.96
N HIS A 79 -9.98 10.08 -9.45
CA HIS A 79 -10.89 9.60 -8.42
C HIS A 79 -10.48 10.04 -7.01
N ARG A 80 -9.15 10.11 -6.76
CA ARG A 80 -8.59 10.49 -5.45
C ARG A 80 -7.34 11.36 -5.63
N PRO A 81 -7.51 12.67 -5.68
CA PRO A 81 -6.39 13.60 -5.89
C PRO A 81 -5.38 13.63 -4.74
N GLU A 82 -5.74 13.13 -3.55
CA GLU A 82 -4.80 12.99 -2.43
C GLU A 82 -3.75 11.89 -2.65
N LEU A 83 -4.02 10.94 -3.55
CA LEU A 83 -3.07 9.88 -3.87
C LEU A 83 -1.96 10.38 -4.78
N MET A 84 -0.74 10.03 -4.45
CA MET A 84 0.43 10.31 -5.28
C MET A 84 0.62 9.21 -6.33
N VAL A 85 -0.15 9.26 -7.41
CA VAL A 85 -0.17 8.20 -8.42
C VAL A 85 1.01 8.34 -9.39
N ARG A 86 1.66 7.23 -9.69
CA ARG A 86 2.73 7.08 -10.67
C ARG A 86 2.47 5.91 -11.59
N ALA A 87 2.46 6.16 -12.89
CA ALA A 87 2.52 5.11 -13.88
C ALA A 87 3.93 4.53 -13.91
N VAL A 88 4.04 3.22 -13.76
CA VAL A 88 5.30 2.48 -13.84
C VAL A 88 5.23 1.44 -14.94
N SER A 89 6.26 1.32 -15.73
CA SER A 89 6.35 0.37 -16.84
C SER A 89 7.50 -0.63 -16.66
N SER A 90 8.45 -0.30 -15.80
CA SER A 90 9.68 -1.08 -15.61
C SER A 90 10.13 -1.07 -14.16
N ARG A 91 11.08 -1.96 -13.84
CA ARG A 91 11.80 -1.93 -12.56
C ARG A 91 12.50 -0.60 -12.31
N ALA A 92 13.04 0.00 -13.35
CA ALA A 92 13.73 1.29 -13.24
C ALA A 92 12.78 2.40 -12.76
N ASP A 93 11.53 2.40 -13.22
CA ASP A 93 10.51 3.34 -12.77
C ASP A 93 10.10 3.09 -11.31
N LEU A 94 10.10 1.82 -10.89
CA LEU A 94 9.67 1.41 -9.55
C LEU A 94 10.73 1.66 -8.48
N GLN A 95 12.02 1.52 -8.79
CA GLN A 95 13.12 1.62 -7.84
C GLN A 95 13.13 2.90 -6.98
N PRO A 96 12.96 4.11 -7.56
CA PRO A 96 12.93 5.33 -6.76
C PRO A 96 11.76 5.35 -5.75
N LEU A 97 10.61 4.78 -6.13
CA LEU A 97 9.43 4.71 -5.26
C LEU A 97 9.64 3.73 -4.11
N LEU A 98 10.27 2.58 -4.38
CA LEU A 98 10.66 1.62 -3.33
C LEU A 98 11.67 2.23 -2.36
N ALA A 99 12.62 3.01 -2.84
CA ALA A 99 13.62 3.66 -1.99
C ALA A 99 13.00 4.69 -1.03
N MET A 100 11.93 5.37 -1.44
CA MET A 100 11.23 6.35 -0.62
C MET A 100 10.25 5.70 0.37
N ALA A 101 9.72 4.52 0.05
CA ALA A 101 8.64 3.91 0.82
C ALA A 101 9.13 3.37 2.17
N ARG A 102 8.37 3.67 3.21
CA ARG A 102 8.55 3.07 4.54
C ARG A 102 7.83 1.73 4.65
N VAL A 103 6.69 1.61 4.00
CA VAL A 103 5.90 0.38 3.87
C VAL A 103 5.53 0.18 2.41
N VAL A 104 5.62 -1.05 1.94
CA VAL A 104 5.21 -1.44 0.59
C VAL A 104 4.10 -2.47 0.68
N VAL A 105 2.97 -2.16 0.06
CA VAL A 105 1.86 -3.10 -0.15
C VAL A 105 1.88 -3.50 -1.61
N ALA A 106 2.31 -4.72 -1.90
CA ALA A 106 2.37 -5.24 -3.26
C ALA A 106 1.31 -6.32 -3.47
N GLY A 107 0.65 -6.30 -4.62
CA GLY A 107 -0.31 -7.33 -4.97
C GLY A 107 -1.71 -6.85 -5.34
N PRO A 108 -2.32 -5.81 -4.72
CA PRO A 108 -3.68 -5.41 -5.04
C PRO A 108 -3.86 -5.09 -6.53
N GLY A 109 -4.42 -6.03 -7.29
CA GLY A 109 -4.55 -5.90 -8.74
C GLY A 109 -3.25 -5.92 -9.52
N LEU A 110 -2.18 -6.52 -9.01
CA LEU A 110 -0.89 -6.63 -9.71
C LEU A 110 -1.00 -7.49 -10.97
N GLY A 111 -1.83 -8.53 -10.93
CA GLY A 111 -1.98 -9.45 -12.05
C GLY A 111 -0.85 -10.47 -12.16
N ARG A 112 -0.76 -11.12 -13.34
CA ARG A 112 0.25 -12.13 -13.67
C ARG A 112 0.80 -11.96 -15.08
N ASP A 113 0.56 -10.83 -15.70
CA ASP A 113 1.01 -10.47 -17.04
C ASP A 113 2.51 -10.12 -17.06
N ASP A 114 3.01 -9.72 -18.20
CA ASP A 114 4.43 -9.37 -18.37
C ASP A 114 4.81 -8.13 -17.54
N TRP A 115 3.88 -7.20 -17.34
CA TRP A 115 4.10 -6.06 -16.47
C TRP A 115 4.34 -6.50 -15.01
N ALA A 116 3.48 -7.38 -14.48
CA ALA A 116 3.66 -7.92 -13.14
C ALA A 116 4.98 -8.70 -13.00
N ARG A 117 5.31 -9.51 -14.00
CA ARG A 117 6.58 -10.27 -14.03
C ARG A 117 7.81 -9.37 -14.08
N GLU A 118 7.74 -8.26 -14.80
CA GLU A 118 8.82 -7.26 -14.87
C GLU A 118 9.07 -6.61 -13.51
N LEU A 119 8.01 -6.31 -12.75
CA LEU A 119 8.14 -5.63 -11.46
C LEU A 119 8.49 -6.57 -10.30
N TRP A 120 8.08 -7.83 -10.38
CA TRP A 120 8.19 -8.80 -9.29
C TRP A 120 9.59 -8.94 -8.68
N PRO A 121 10.69 -9.04 -9.44
CA PRO A 121 12.03 -9.16 -8.86
C PRO A 121 12.43 -7.98 -7.98
N ALA A 122 12.01 -6.77 -8.34
CA ALA A 122 12.28 -5.58 -7.51
C ALA A 122 11.44 -5.60 -6.22
N LEU A 123 10.20 -6.06 -6.31
CA LEU A 123 9.34 -6.24 -5.15
C LEU A 123 9.90 -7.30 -4.21
N ALA A 124 10.23 -8.48 -4.72
CA ALA A 124 10.79 -9.56 -3.92
C ALA A 124 12.11 -9.17 -3.21
N ALA A 125 12.90 -8.29 -3.81
CA ALA A 125 14.15 -7.79 -3.23
C ALA A 125 13.98 -6.65 -2.22
N ALA A 126 12.82 -6.04 -2.11
CA ALA A 126 12.61 -4.85 -1.27
C ALA A 126 12.62 -5.12 0.25
N GLY A 127 12.68 -6.41 0.67
CA GLY A 127 12.94 -6.81 2.06
C GLY A 127 11.73 -6.66 3.01
N PRO A 128 11.94 -6.66 4.34
CA PRO A 128 10.90 -6.89 5.36
C PRO A 128 9.88 -5.75 5.55
N ARG A 129 9.92 -4.73 4.71
CA ARG A 129 8.94 -3.61 4.73
C ARG A 129 7.68 -3.91 3.91
N GLN A 130 7.55 -5.15 3.42
CA GLN A 130 6.49 -5.52 2.47
C GLN A 130 5.31 -6.18 3.18
N VAL A 131 4.13 -5.86 2.68
CA VAL A 131 2.90 -6.64 2.85
C VAL A 131 2.54 -7.16 1.46
N LEU A 132 2.56 -8.46 1.27
CA LEU A 132 2.24 -9.13 0.02
C LEU A 132 0.83 -9.71 0.07
#